data_83ef403ad514132797ce8c33d38595d2
#
_entry.id   83ef403ad514132797ce8c33d38595d2
#
_cell.length_a   1.000
_cell.length_b   1.000
_cell.length_c   1.000
_cell.angle_alpha   90.00
_cell.angle_beta   90.00
_cell.angle_gamma   90.00
#
_symmetry.space_group_name_H-M   'P 1'
#
loop_
_entity.id
_entity.type
_entity.pdbx_description
1 polymer ?
#
loop_
_entity_poly.entity_id
_entity_poly.type
_entity_poly.pdbx_seq_one_letter_code
_entity_poly.pdbx_strand_id
1 'polypeptide(L)'
;MHHSNKEFNFFICEICNLVFLNPRLPLKELEEYYTDIYLPYRGTSAWGKYKKLVSLSQRGLDIKRAKILKQYSFPNKASNILDIGCGNPTFLEICSHFFKSSLYGIDFSDNGWKREQERFKKLNLKVGDIDSLGKKFSPDIITLWHYLEHDYYPNKTLKKLASISNSNTRLYIEVPNYDSLSRKKYNQNWAGFHTPRHTFIFSPKNIEILLNKNGWQVDLIDLKGTLDSYVLSWMSEMEIKGLDWSKSLENQFWNYFYGMVKYKLKHLFTNKSEGVMTIIAKKLEM
;
A
#
# COMPACT_ATOMS: atom_id res chain seq x y z
N MET A 1 -2.12 0.93 -17.41
CA MET A 1 -1.95 -0.42 -16.80
C MET A 1 -3.12 -1.37 -17.06
N HIS A 2 -4.25 -0.91 -17.41
CA HIS A 2 -5.34 -1.72 -17.99
C HIS A 2 -5.95 -0.90 -19.11
N HIS A 3 -5.87 -1.40 -20.35
CA HIS A 3 -6.44 -0.72 -21.50
C HIS A 3 -7.95 -0.99 -21.53
N SER A 4 -8.73 -0.15 -20.89
CA SER A 4 -10.16 -0.09 -21.13
C SER A 4 -10.47 1.20 -21.90
N ASN A 5 -11.45 1.15 -22.80
CA ASN A 5 -11.97 2.33 -23.47
C ASN A 5 -12.90 3.16 -22.56
N LYS A 6 -13.01 2.78 -21.28
CA LYS A 6 -13.84 3.52 -20.30
C LYS A 6 -13.04 4.70 -19.74
N GLU A 7 -13.65 5.86 -19.73
CA GLU A 7 -13.12 7.05 -19.07
C GLU A 7 -13.51 7.04 -17.58
N PHE A 8 -12.57 7.46 -16.74
CA PHE A 8 -12.75 7.55 -15.30
C PHE A 8 -12.40 8.94 -14.82
N ASN A 9 -13.27 9.54 -14.01
CA ASN A 9 -13.10 10.90 -13.54
C ASN A 9 -12.90 10.95 -12.03
N PHE A 10 -11.90 11.72 -11.60
CA PHE A 10 -11.71 12.07 -10.20
C PHE A 10 -12.30 13.44 -9.93
N PHE A 11 -12.99 13.54 -8.81
CA PHE A 11 -13.56 14.78 -8.29
C PHE A 11 -12.89 15.17 -6.99
N ILE A 12 -12.96 16.44 -6.67
CA ILE A 12 -12.46 17.00 -5.40
C ILE A 12 -13.67 17.40 -4.56
N CYS A 13 -13.72 16.89 -3.32
CA CYS A 13 -14.75 17.29 -2.37
C CYS A 13 -14.53 18.76 -1.97
N GLU A 14 -15.53 19.60 -2.17
CA GLU A 14 -15.46 21.05 -1.84
C GLU A 14 -15.28 21.32 -0.33
N ILE A 15 -15.69 20.39 0.53
CA ILE A 15 -15.60 20.55 1.99
C ILE A 15 -14.24 20.16 2.53
N CYS A 16 -13.68 19.02 2.11
CA CYS A 16 -12.45 18.49 2.71
C CYS A 16 -11.30 18.29 1.73
N ASN A 17 -11.47 18.65 0.46
CA ASN A 17 -10.51 18.49 -0.63
C ASN A 17 -10.05 17.04 -0.86
N LEU A 18 -10.81 16.04 -0.38
CA LEU A 18 -10.55 14.65 -0.70
C LEU A 18 -10.77 14.42 -2.19
N VAL A 19 -9.84 13.78 -2.84
CA VAL A 19 -9.95 13.37 -4.25
C VAL A 19 -10.53 11.97 -4.30
N PHE A 20 -11.58 11.78 -5.10
CA PHE A 20 -12.29 10.51 -5.18
C PHE A 20 -12.79 10.21 -6.59
N LEU A 21 -12.80 8.93 -6.93
CA LEU A 21 -13.33 8.42 -8.20
C LEU A 21 -14.86 8.48 -8.21
N ASN A 22 -15.46 9.07 -9.25
CA ASN A 22 -16.92 9.11 -9.40
C ASN A 22 -17.32 9.16 -10.90
N PRO A 23 -18.21 8.29 -11.39
CA PRO A 23 -18.77 7.15 -10.66
C PRO A 23 -17.70 6.06 -10.39
N ARG A 24 -17.84 5.35 -9.26
CA ARG A 24 -17.07 4.14 -8.99
C ARG A 24 -17.71 2.95 -9.68
N LEU A 25 -16.90 2.01 -10.12
CA LEU A 25 -17.42 0.75 -10.65
C LEU A 25 -18.11 -0.07 -9.55
N PRO A 26 -19.16 -0.84 -9.88
CA PRO A 26 -19.59 -1.93 -9.01
C PRO A 26 -18.43 -2.88 -8.71
N LEU A 27 -18.38 -3.46 -7.50
CA LEU A 27 -17.27 -4.33 -7.09
C LEU A 27 -17.04 -5.49 -8.06
N LYS A 28 -18.12 -6.09 -8.60
CA LYS A 28 -18.03 -7.17 -9.57
C LYS A 28 -17.33 -6.75 -10.88
N GLU A 29 -17.59 -5.52 -11.35
CA GLU A 29 -16.90 -5.00 -12.55
C GLU A 29 -15.44 -4.61 -12.24
N LEU A 30 -15.15 -4.18 -11.01
CA LEU A 30 -13.80 -3.86 -10.59
C LEU A 30 -12.88 -5.09 -10.60
N GLU A 31 -13.41 -6.28 -10.31
CA GLU A 31 -12.65 -7.55 -10.35
C GLU A 31 -12.00 -7.79 -11.71
N GLU A 32 -12.63 -7.35 -12.81
CA GLU A 32 -12.09 -7.46 -14.17
C GLU A 32 -10.77 -6.70 -14.36
N TYR A 33 -10.46 -5.74 -13.49
CA TYR A 33 -9.23 -4.96 -13.50
C TYR A 33 -8.10 -5.59 -12.67
N TYR A 34 -8.35 -6.66 -11.92
CA TYR A 34 -7.38 -7.44 -11.16
C TYR A 34 -7.00 -8.73 -11.89
N THR A 35 -6.50 -8.56 -13.12
CA THR A 35 -6.11 -9.67 -14.01
C THR A 35 -4.69 -10.16 -13.72
N ASP A 36 -4.28 -11.26 -14.37
CA ASP A 36 -2.92 -11.79 -14.28
C ASP A 36 -1.83 -10.83 -14.78
N ILE A 37 -2.20 -9.78 -15.53
CA ILE A 37 -1.25 -8.72 -15.96
C ILE A 37 -1.09 -7.63 -14.89
N TYR A 38 -1.90 -7.63 -13.83
CA TYR A 38 -1.80 -6.67 -12.75
C TYR A 38 -0.43 -6.78 -12.07
N LEU A 39 0.36 -5.70 -12.12
CA LEU A 39 1.76 -5.73 -11.72
C LEU A 39 2.00 -6.26 -10.29
N PRO A 40 1.21 -5.91 -9.26
CA PRO A 40 1.34 -6.50 -7.93
C PRO A 40 1.17 -8.02 -7.90
N TYR A 41 0.30 -8.60 -8.75
CA TYR A 41 0.16 -10.06 -8.84
C TYR A 41 1.33 -10.72 -9.58
N ARG A 42 1.85 -10.07 -10.60
CA ARG A 42 3.05 -10.53 -11.32
C ARG A 42 4.29 -10.44 -10.44
N GLY A 43 4.32 -9.46 -9.55
CA GLY A 43 5.41 -9.24 -8.61
C GLY A 43 6.78 -9.23 -9.32
N THR A 44 7.74 -9.91 -8.72
CA THR A 44 9.11 -9.96 -9.24
C THR A 44 9.24 -10.75 -10.55
N SER A 45 8.27 -11.65 -10.85
CA SER A 45 8.29 -12.44 -12.09
C SER A 45 8.14 -11.59 -13.35
N ALA A 46 7.54 -10.40 -13.24
CA ALA A 46 7.41 -9.45 -14.35
C ALA A 46 8.77 -9.02 -14.93
N TRP A 47 9.85 -9.16 -14.20
CA TRP A 47 11.19 -8.68 -14.54
C TRP A 47 12.11 -9.74 -15.18
N GLY A 48 11.57 -10.88 -15.59
CA GLY A 48 12.28 -11.94 -16.33
C GLY A 48 13.57 -12.38 -15.63
N LYS A 49 14.71 -12.35 -16.31
CA LYS A 49 16.03 -12.76 -15.76
C LYS A 49 16.46 -11.93 -14.54
N TYR A 50 15.94 -10.70 -14.37
CA TYR A 50 16.27 -9.82 -13.23
C TYR A 50 15.40 -10.06 -12.00
N LYS A 51 14.50 -11.06 -12.01
CA LYS A 51 13.58 -11.34 -10.89
C LYS A 51 14.29 -11.48 -9.54
N LYS A 52 15.49 -12.07 -9.50
CA LYS A 52 16.27 -12.21 -8.26
C LYS A 52 16.71 -10.87 -7.68
N LEU A 53 17.16 -9.93 -8.53
CA LEU A 53 17.56 -8.59 -8.10
C LEU A 53 16.36 -7.79 -7.59
N VAL A 54 15.23 -7.89 -8.29
CA VAL A 54 13.99 -7.23 -7.86
C VAL A 54 13.47 -7.86 -6.56
N SER A 55 13.61 -9.17 -6.36
CA SER A 55 13.27 -9.83 -5.08
C SER A 55 14.12 -9.32 -3.92
N LEU A 56 15.40 -9.03 -4.14
CA LEU A 56 16.25 -8.42 -3.12
C LEU A 56 15.78 -7.00 -2.77
N SER A 57 15.38 -6.21 -3.78
CA SER A 57 14.79 -4.88 -3.57
C SER A 57 13.49 -4.96 -2.77
N GLN A 58 12.58 -5.90 -3.12
CA GLN A 58 11.35 -6.14 -2.36
C GLN A 58 11.65 -6.53 -0.91
N ARG A 59 12.59 -7.46 -0.70
CA ARG A 59 13.04 -7.83 0.65
C ARG A 59 13.58 -6.61 1.42
N GLY A 60 14.32 -5.73 0.77
CA GLY A 60 14.80 -4.46 1.35
C GLY A 60 13.67 -3.53 1.79
N LEU A 61 12.60 -3.44 1.00
CA LEU A 61 11.38 -2.71 1.34
C LEU A 61 10.70 -3.32 2.58
N ASP A 62 10.51 -4.64 2.59
CA ASP A 62 9.86 -5.34 3.71
C ASP A 62 10.65 -5.20 5.01
N ILE A 63 11.99 -5.26 4.94
CA ILE A 63 12.89 -4.99 6.08
C ILE A 63 12.75 -3.53 6.56
N LYS A 64 12.66 -2.55 5.64
CA LYS A 64 12.45 -1.13 6.00
C LYS A 64 11.13 -0.97 6.75
N ARG A 65 10.05 -1.58 6.28
CA ARG A 65 8.74 -1.58 6.93
C ARG A 65 8.81 -2.22 8.32
N ALA A 66 9.39 -3.41 8.45
CA ALA A 66 9.55 -4.08 9.74
C ALA A 66 10.37 -3.26 10.75
N LYS A 67 11.42 -2.55 10.29
CA LYS A 67 12.21 -1.63 11.13
C LYS A 67 11.39 -0.45 11.64
N ILE A 68 10.51 0.13 10.80
CA ILE A 68 9.59 1.20 11.21
C ILE A 68 8.63 0.69 12.28
N LEU A 69 8.05 -0.50 12.11
CA LEU A 69 7.22 -1.09 13.15
C LEU A 69 7.98 -1.22 14.47
N LYS A 70 9.23 -1.71 14.41
CA LYS A 70 10.08 -1.87 15.60
C LYS A 70 10.41 -0.55 16.28
N GLN A 71 10.56 0.54 15.51
CA GLN A 71 10.92 1.87 16.02
C GLN A 71 9.75 2.54 16.76
N TYR A 72 8.52 2.38 16.27
CA TYR A 72 7.35 3.12 16.77
C TYR A 72 6.33 2.26 17.51
N SER A 73 6.57 0.96 17.67
CA SER A 73 5.76 0.07 18.48
C SER A 73 6.51 -0.38 19.71
N PHE A 74 5.81 -0.99 20.66
CA PHE A 74 6.39 -1.60 21.84
C PHE A 74 6.82 -3.06 21.53
N PRO A 75 8.01 -3.30 20.92
CA PRO A 75 8.33 -4.57 20.28
C PRO A 75 8.42 -5.76 21.22
N ASN A 76 8.58 -5.51 22.51
CA ASN A 76 8.65 -6.56 23.55
C ASN A 76 7.27 -7.02 24.05
N LYS A 77 6.20 -6.35 23.60
CA LYS A 77 4.81 -6.64 24.01
C LYS A 77 3.89 -6.97 22.82
N ALA A 78 4.34 -6.79 21.59
CA ALA A 78 3.50 -7.05 20.43
C ALA A 78 3.24 -8.55 20.29
N SER A 79 2.02 -8.97 20.60
CA SER A 79 1.58 -10.36 20.53
C SER A 79 0.92 -10.70 19.19
N ASN A 80 0.31 -9.71 18.51
CA ASN A 80 -0.43 -9.90 17.28
C ASN A 80 -0.13 -8.78 16.29
N ILE A 81 0.36 -9.13 15.09
CA ILE A 81 0.53 -8.22 13.95
C ILE A 81 -0.50 -8.61 12.89
N LEU A 82 -1.30 -7.64 12.44
CA LEU A 82 -2.33 -7.81 11.43
C LEU A 82 -1.99 -6.97 10.21
N ASP A 83 -1.86 -7.61 9.04
CA ASP A 83 -1.67 -6.96 7.75
C ASP A 83 -2.95 -7.10 6.91
N ILE A 84 -3.60 -5.99 6.59
CA ILE A 84 -4.82 -5.94 5.78
C ILE A 84 -4.45 -5.62 4.33
N GLY A 85 -4.94 -6.44 3.39
CA GLY A 85 -4.50 -6.37 2.00
C GLY A 85 -3.09 -6.93 1.84
N CYS A 86 -2.80 -8.06 2.51
CA CYS A 86 -1.44 -8.58 2.62
C CYS A 86 -0.85 -9.07 1.28
N GLY A 87 -1.68 -9.28 0.25
CA GLY A 87 -1.27 -9.72 -1.09
C GLY A 87 -0.30 -10.89 -1.04
N ASN A 88 0.93 -10.68 -1.52
CA ASN A 88 2.03 -11.62 -1.30
C ASN A 88 2.65 -11.32 0.09
N PRO A 89 2.51 -12.23 1.09
CA PRO A 89 2.79 -11.93 2.49
C PRO A 89 4.29 -11.95 2.86
N THR A 90 5.18 -11.53 1.94
CA THR A 90 6.63 -11.43 2.18
C THR A 90 6.97 -10.48 3.31
N PHE A 91 6.18 -9.42 3.49
CA PHE A 91 6.31 -8.50 4.61
C PHE A 91 6.09 -9.21 5.96
N LEU A 92 5.01 -10.00 6.08
CA LEU A 92 4.76 -10.79 7.29
C LEU A 92 5.85 -11.86 7.52
N GLU A 93 6.34 -12.49 6.45
CA GLU A 93 7.48 -13.41 6.54
C GLU A 93 8.72 -12.69 7.12
N ILE A 94 9.03 -11.48 6.69
CA ILE A 94 10.11 -10.66 7.26
C ILE A 94 9.82 -10.29 8.71
N CYS A 95 8.57 -9.93 9.06
CA CYS A 95 8.20 -9.65 10.44
C CYS A 95 8.50 -10.81 11.39
N SER A 96 8.43 -12.08 10.94
CA SER A 96 8.77 -13.24 11.75
C SER A 96 10.21 -13.25 12.24
N HIS A 97 11.12 -12.53 11.58
CA HIS A 97 12.52 -12.38 11.99
C HIS A 97 12.75 -11.21 12.97
N PHE A 98 11.79 -10.29 13.06
CA PHE A 98 11.89 -9.09 13.91
C PHE A 98 11.08 -9.18 15.18
N PHE A 99 10.01 -9.97 15.17
CA PHE A 99 9.02 -10.03 16.25
C PHE A 99 8.71 -11.47 16.63
N LYS A 100 8.60 -11.72 17.95
CA LYS A 100 8.07 -12.97 18.52
C LYS A 100 6.54 -12.83 18.64
N SER A 101 5.85 -12.68 17.52
CA SER A 101 4.43 -12.35 17.48
C SER A 101 3.68 -13.33 16.58
N SER A 102 2.39 -13.50 16.84
CA SER A 102 1.50 -14.16 15.88
C SER A 102 1.21 -13.21 14.73
N LEU A 103 1.40 -13.70 13.51
CA LEU A 103 1.32 -12.91 12.28
C LEU A 103 0.06 -13.30 11.52
N TYR A 104 -0.78 -12.32 11.25
CA TYR A 104 -2.07 -12.47 10.57
C TYR A 104 -2.09 -11.64 9.30
N GLY A 105 -2.51 -12.24 8.20
CA GLY A 105 -2.73 -11.57 6.92
C GLY A 105 -4.14 -11.79 6.42
N ILE A 106 -4.79 -10.73 5.95
CA ILE A 106 -6.10 -10.81 5.30
C ILE A 106 -6.00 -10.17 3.92
N ASP A 107 -6.55 -10.85 2.94
CA ASP A 107 -6.71 -10.31 1.59
C ASP A 107 -8.01 -10.84 0.99
N PHE A 108 -8.57 -10.13 0.00
CA PHE A 108 -9.79 -10.59 -0.70
C PHE A 108 -9.54 -11.82 -1.58
N SER A 109 -8.28 -12.17 -1.85
CA SER A 109 -7.86 -13.30 -2.68
C SER A 109 -6.61 -13.97 -2.11
N ASP A 110 -6.48 -15.28 -2.34
CA ASP A 110 -5.27 -16.05 -2.01
C ASP A 110 -4.21 -16.06 -3.12
N ASN A 111 -4.42 -15.30 -4.20
CA ASN A 111 -3.52 -15.29 -5.36
C ASN A 111 -2.05 -15.03 -5.00
N GLY A 112 -1.81 -14.27 -3.92
CA GLY A 112 -0.47 -13.93 -3.46
C GLY A 112 0.27 -15.07 -2.76
N TRP A 113 -0.43 -16.12 -2.24
CA TRP A 113 0.21 -17.18 -1.44
C TRP A 113 -0.24 -18.61 -1.76
N LYS A 114 -1.32 -18.83 -2.51
CA LYS A 114 -1.86 -20.17 -2.79
C LYS A 114 -0.87 -21.13 -3.46
N ARG A 115 0.13 -20.59 -4.19
CA ARG A 115 1.18 -21.39 -4.85
C ARG A 115 2.40 -21.66 -3.96
N GLU A 116 2.52 -20.96 -2.82
CA GLU A 116 3.66 -21.02 -1.90
C GLU A 116 3.22 -21.33 -0.45
N GLN A 117 2.17 -22.14 -0.27
CA GLN A 117 1.58 -22.43 1.04
C GLN A 117 2.60 -22.97 2.05
N GLU A 118 3.51 -23.84 1.63
CA GLU A 118 4.57 -24.37 2.50
C GLU A 118 5.52 -23.27 3.00
N ARG A 119 5.82 -22.28 2.18
CA ARG A 119 6.65 -21.13 2.58
C ARG A 119 5.99 -20.33 3.68
N PHE A 120 4.69 -20.12 3.58
CA PHE A 120 3.93 -19.25 4.47
C PHE A 120 3.16 -19.99 5.57
N LYS A 121 3.40 -21.29 5.77
CA LYS A 121 2.67 -22.13 6.73
C LYS A 121 2.73 -21.67 8.20
N LYS A 122 3.68 -20.80 8.56
CA LYS A 122 3.78 -20.20 9.89
C LYS A 122 2.94 -18.93 10.05
N LEU A 123 2.34 -18.44 8.99
CA LEU A 123 1.49 -17.24 8.98
C LEU A 123 0.02 -17.64 9.06
N ASN A 124 -0.78 -16.84 9.76
CA ASN A 124 -2.23 -17.02 9.83
C ASN A 124 -2.87 -16.21 8.69
N LEU A 125 -2.95 -16.81 7.49
CA LEU A 125 -3.49 -16.15 6.30
C LEU A 125 -4.95 -16.50 6.10
N LYS A 126 -5.77 -15.51 5.75
CA LYS A 126 -7.20 -15.67 5.53
C LYS A 126 -7.67 -14.89 4.30
N VAL A 127 -8.47 -15.55 3.46
CA VAL A 127 -9.25 -14.87 2.42
C VAL A 127 -10.49 -14.27 3.04
N GLY A 128 -10.73 -13.00 2.79
CA GLY A 128 -11.88 -12.27 3.30
C GLY A 128 -11.60 -10.80 3.51
N ASP A 129 -12.49 -10.18 4.25
CA ASP A 129 -12.40 -8.78 4.65
C ASP A 129 -12.25 -8.64 6.18
N ILE A 130 -12.25 -7.41 6.64
CA ILE A 130 -12.12 -7.07 8.06
C ILE A 130 -13.29 -7.62 8.91
N ASP A 131 -14.47 -7.84 8.33
CA ASP A 131 -15.62 -8.39 9.05
C ASP A 131 -15.39 -9.87 9.40
N SER A 132 -14.46 -10.55 8.73
CA SER A 132 -14.04 -11.93 9.01
C SER A 132 -13.19 -12.08 10.28
N LEU A 133 -12.74 -10.96 10.89
CA LEU A 133 -12.02 -10.96 12.16
C LEU A 133 -12.98 -11.22 13.32
N GLY A 134 -12.65 -12.18 14.18
CA GLY A 134 -13.44 -12.49 15.37
C GLY A 134 -13.48 -11.33 16.36
N LYS A 135 -14.60 -11.17 17.07
CA LYS A 135 -14.78 -10.09 18.09
C LYS A 135 -13.75 -10.09 19.22
N LYS A 136 -13.12 -11.23 19.50
CA LYS A 136 -12.08 -11.38 20.53
C LYS A 136 -10.66 -11.13 20.03
N PHE A 137 -10.48 -10.87 18.73
CA PHE A 137 -9.17 -10.59 18.15
C PHE A 137 -8.75 -9.17 18.50
N SER A 138 -7.57 -9.00 19.10
CA SER A 138 -7.01 -7.69 19.43
C SER A 138 -5.58 -7.60 18.89
N PRO A 139 -5.34 -6.85 17.83
CA PRO A 139 -4.00 -6.64 17.29
C PRO A 139 -3.25 -5.56 18.07
N ASP A 140 -1.93 -5.75 18.23
CA ASP A 140 -1.04 -4.73 18.79
C ASP A 140 -0.51 -3.82 17.67
N ILE A 141 -0.33 -4.39 16.46
CA ILE A 141 0.11 -3.69 15.26
C ILE A 141 -0.85 -4.03 14.14
N ILE A 142 -1.29 -2.99 13.42
CA ILE A 142 -2.10 -3.09 12.21
C ILE A 142 -1.36 -2.40 11.09
N THR A 143 -1.27 -3.02 9.93
CA THR A 143 -0.66 -2.44 8.73
C THR A 143 -1.61 -2.44 7.55
N LEU A 144 -1.60 -1.34 6.78
CA LEU A 144 -2.37 -1.09 5.57
C LEU A 144 -1.40 -0.55 4.50
N TRP A 145 -0.60 -1.44 3.88
CA TRP A 145 0.36 -1.06 2.85
C TRP A 145 -0.32 -0.98 1.49
N HIS A 146 -0.61 0.22 1.00
CA HIS A 146 -1.31 0.44 -0.27
C HIS A 146 -2.66 -0.30 -0.33
N TYR A 147 -3.43 -0.19 0.75
CA TYR A 147 -4.75 -0.80 0.87
C TYR A 147 -5.87 0.25 0.90
N LEU A 148 -5.70 1.34 1.68
CA LEU A 148 -6.80 2.25 2.03
C LEU A 148 -7.32 3.03 0.80
N GLU A 149 -6.49 3.29 -0.19
CA GLU A 149 -6.86 3.91 -1.46
C GLU A 149 -7.76 3.04 -2.34
N HIS A 150 -7.74 1.72 -2.12
CA HIS A 150 -8.59 0.74 -2.80
C HIS A 150 -9.91 0.50 -2.07
N ASP A 151 -10.00 0.87 -0.80
CA ASP A 151 -11.15 0.59 0.03
C ASP A 151 -12.36 1.45 -0.37
N TYR A 152 -13.50 0.79 -0.65
CA TYR A 152 -14.75 1.47 -1.00
C TYR A 152 -15.41 2.15 0.20
N TYR A 153 -15.10 1.70 1.41
CA TYR A 153 -15.72 2.14 2.66
C TYR A 153 -14.69 2.41 3.77
N PRO A 154 -13.70 3.31 3.55
CA PRO A 154 -12.57 3.49 4.48
C PRO A 154 -13.01 3.91 5.89
N ASN A 155 -14.13 4.64 6.02
CA ASN A 155 -14.71 4.94 7.32
C ASN A 155 -15.15 3.67 8.08
N LYS A 156 -15.80 2.71 7.38
CA LYS A 156 -16.23 1.44 7.99
C LYS A 156 -15.03 0.63 8.45
N THR A 157 -14.03 0.50 7.58
CA THR A 157 -12.78 -0.22 7.86
C THR A 157 -12.07 0.37 9.08
N LEU A 158 -11.81 1.68 9.09
CA LEU A 158 -11.10 2.34 10.18
C LEU A 158 -11.83 2.27 11.51
N LYS A 159 -13.17 2.43 11.51
CA LYS A 159 -14.01 2.24 12.71
C LYS A 159 -13.94 0.81 13.24
N LYS A 160 -14.01 -0.18 12.33
CA LYS A 160 -13.91 -1.60 12.71
C LYS A 160 -12.54 -1.91 13.31
N LEU A 161 -11.45 -1.44 12.67
CA LEU A 161 -10.10 -1.58 13.22
C LEU A 161 -9.99 -0.94 14.61
N ALA A 162 -10.54 0.27 14.77
CA ALA A 162 -10.58 0.93 16.07
C ALA A 162 -11.36 0.14 17.13
N SER A 163 -12.45 -0.55 16.75
CA SER A 163 -13.28 -1.34 17.68
C SER A 163 -12.62 -2.62 18.20
N ILE A 164 -11.65 -3.17 17.47
CA ILE A 164 -10.86 -4.36 17.88
C ILE A 164 -9.51 -4.00 18.47
N SER A 165 -9.18 -2.72 18.57
CA SER A 165 -7.92 -2.18 19.04
C SER A 165 -8.01 -1.72 20.48
N ASN A 166 -6.87 -1.70 21.18
CA ASN A 166 -6.69 -1.12 22.50
C ASN A 166 -5.74 0.09 22.44
N SER A 167 -5.53 0.78 23.56
CA SER A 167 -4.70 2.00 23.65
C SER A 167 -3.23 1.80 23.21
N ASN A 168 -2.73 0.56 23.27
CA ASN A 168 -1.36 0.23 22.84
C ASN A 168 -1.27 -0.08 21.34
N THR A 169 -2.41 -0.27 20.66
CA THR A 169 -2.41 -0.61 19.23
C THR A 169 -1.85 0.54 18.39
N ARG A 170 -0.95 0.19 17.47
CA ARG A 170 -0.40 1.10 16.46
C ARG A 170 -0.89 0.72 15.07
N LEU A 171 -1.35 1.72 14.34
CA LEU A 171 -1.82 1.62 12.97
C LEU A 171 -0.80 2.27 12.03
N TYR A 172 -0.34 1.52 11.03
CA TYR A 172 0.58 1.96 9.99
C TYR A 172 -0.13 1.93 8.65
N ILE A 173 -0.14 3.04 7.94
CA ILE A 173 -0.77 3.18 6.64
C ILE A 173 0.26 3.75 5.66
N GLU A 174 0.36 3.18 4.47
CA GLU A 174 1.08 3.80 3.36
C GLU A 174 0.14 3.94 2.16
N VAL A 175 0.05 5.14 1.61
CA VAL A 175 -0.82 5.48 0.47
C VAL A 175 -0.13 6.46 -0.48
N PRO A 176 -0.54 6.55 -1.75
CA PRO A 176 -0.15 7.62 -2.64
C PRO A 176 -0.54 8.99 -2.06
N ASN A 177 0.37 9.97 -2.17
CA ASN A 177 0.15 11.32 -1.67
C ASN A 177 -0.26 12.26 -2.82
N TYR A 178 -1.47 12.80 -2.76
CA TYR A 178 -1.98 13.75 -3.76
C TYR A 178 -1.13 15.02 -3.87
N ASP A 179 -0.53 15.46 -2.77
CA ASP A 179 0.30 16.69 -2.73
C ASP A 179 1.76 16.45 -3.17
N SER A 180 2.06 15.25 -3.67
CA SER A 180 3.42 14.86 -4.06
C SER A 180 3.96 15.61 -5.28
N LEU A 181 5.29 15.66 -5.40
CA LEU A 181 5.98 16.24 -6.55
C LEU A 181 5.71 15.45 -7.83
N SER A 182 5.64 14.11 -7.76
CA SER A 182 5.32 13.28 -8.92
C SER A 182 3.91 13.56 -9.45
N ARG A 183 2.91 13.73 -8.56
CA ARG A 183 1.57 14.11 -8.98
C ARG A 183 1.55 15.47 -9.69
N LYS A 184 2.26 16.46 -9.16
CA LYS A 184 2.36 17.79 -9.77
C LYS A 184 3.04 17.75 -11.13
N LYS A 185 4.06 16.87 -11.29
CA LYS A 185 4.80 16.70 -12.55
C LYS A 185 3.97 16.02 -13.63
N TYR A 186 3.25 14.94 -13.28
CA TYR A 186 2.58 14.09 -14.28
C TYR A 186 1.08 14.39 -14.44
N ASN A 187 0.50 15.22 -13.57
CA ASN A 187 -0.91 15.62 -13.61
C ASN A 187 -1.85 14.42 -13.80
N GLN A 188 -2.67 14.44 -14.84
CA GLN A 188 -3.62 13.36 -15.16
C GLN A 188 -2.97 12.01 -15.49
N ASN A 189 -1.70 12.00 -15.90
CA ASN A 189 -0.95 10.79 -16.20
C ASN A 189 -0.19 10.23 -15.00
N TRP A 190 -0.44 10.76 -13.80
CA TRP A 190 0.22 10.28 -12.61
C TRP A 190 -0.22 8.86 -12.24
N ALA A 191 0.74 7.93 -12.14
CA ALA A 191 0.47 6.53 -11.83
C ALA A 191 -0.20 6.30 -10.46
N GLY A 192 -0.11 7.28 -9.55
CA GLY A 192 -0.80 7.22 -8.27
C GLY A 192 -2.33 7.26 -8.36
N PHE A 193 -2.91 7.67 -9.49
CA PHE A 193 -4.35 7.52 -9.71
C PHE A 193 -4.78 6.07 -9.92
N HIS A 194 -3.95 5.26 -10.55
CA HIS A 194 -4.13 3.82 -10.76
C HIS A 194 -5.59 3.40 -11.05
N THR A 195 -6.24 4.14 -11.95
CA THR A 195 -7.66 3.98 -12.32
C THR A 195 -7.98 2.59 -12.89
N PRO A 196 -9.13 2.02 -12.58
CA PRO A 196 -10.16 2.49 -11.64
C PRO A 196 -10.00 1.90 -10.23
N ARG A 197 -8.85 1.30 -9.90
CA ARG A 197 -8.62 0.56 -8.65
C ARG A 197 -8.51 1.47 -7.43
N HIS A 198 -7.86 2.65 -7.58
CA HIS A 198 -7.84 3.64 -6.52
C HIS A 198 -9.16 4.43 -6.51
N THR A 199 -9.91 4.32 -5.44
CA THR A 199 -11.19 5.02 -5.28
C THR A 199 -11.04 6.35 -4.55
N PHE A 200 -9.98 6.48 -3.75
CA PHE A 200 -9.62 7.70 -3.03
C PHE A 200 -8.14 7.99 -3.19
N ILE A 201 -7.80 9.27 -3.30
CA ILE A 201 -6.41 9.73 -3.26
C ILE A 201 -6.29 10.73 -2.12
N PHE A 202 -5.41 10.40 -1.18
CA PHE A 202 -5.27 11.14 0.06
C PHE A 202 -4.18 12.22 -0.01
N SER A 203 -4.43 13.35 0.63
CA SER A 203 -3.41 14.30 1.06
C SER A 203 -3.11 14.11 2.55
N PRO A 204 -2.00 14.64 3.09
CA PRO A 204 -1.72 14.59 4.53
C PRO A 204 -2.87 15.12 5.40
N LYS A 205 -3.49 16.22 4.96
CA LYS A 205 -4.59 16.85 5.69
C LYS A 205 -5.85 15.98 5.74
N ASN A 206 -6.27 15.44 4.60
CA ASN A 206 -7.54 14.70 4.58
C ASN A 206 -7.42 13.28 5.14
N ILE A 207 -6.25 12.63 5.09
CA ILE A 207 -6.02 11.35 5.78
C ILE A 207 -6.05 11.55 7.31
N GLU A 208 -5.48 12.63 7.82
CA GLU A 208 -5.53 12.96 9.25
C GLU A 208 -6.95 13.18 9.73
N ILE A 209 -7.75 13.97 9.00
CA ILE A 209 -9.18 14.18 9.29
C ILE A 209 -9.94 12.85 9.30
N LEU A 210 -9.68 11.99 8.31
CA LEU A 210 -10.32 10.68 8.19
C LEU A 210 -9.99 9.80 9.40
N LEU A 211 -8.73 9.73 9.80
CA LEU A 211 -8.26 8.93 10.93
C LEU A 211 -8.85 9.42 12.25
N ASN A 212 -8.77 10.72 12.52
CA ASN A 212 -9.30 11.32 13.75
C ASN A 212 -10.81 11.08 13.90
N LYS A 213 -11.57 11.22 12.79
CA LYS A 213 -13.03 10.94 12.79
C LYS A 213 -13.38 9.47 13.09
N ASN A 214 -12.45 8.56 12.88
CA ASN A 214 -12.67 7.11 13.00
C ASN A 214 -11.94 6.49 14.20
N GLY A 215 -11.54 7.28 15.20
CA GLY A 215 -11.00 6.81 16.47
C GLY A 215 -9.49 6.57 16.46
N TRP A 216 -8.76 7.23 15.58
CA TRP A 216 -7.31 7.17 15.48
C TRP A 216 -6.68 8.54 15.60
N GLN A 217 -5.66 8.69 16.44
CA GLN A 217 -4.82 9.88 16.54
C GLN A 217 -3.56 9.68 15.73
N VAL A 218 -3.26 10.61 14.84
CA VAL A 218 -2.03 10.59 14.04
C VAL A 218 -0.86 11.05 14.91
N ASP A 219 0.16 10.20 15.02
CA ASP A 219 1.42 10.53 15.70
C ASP A 219 2.49 11.04 14.72
N LEU A 220 2.50 10.53 13.48
CA LEU A 220 3.48 10.89 12.46
C LEU A 220 2.90 10.75 11.05
N ILE A 221 3.26 11.68 10.16
CA ILE A 221 3.14 11.54 8.70
C ILE A 221 4.53 11.70 8.10
N ASP A 222 5.12 10.58 7.64
CA ASP A 222 6.38 10.58 6.89
C ASP A 222 6.10 10.77 5.40
N LEU A 223 6.45 11.93 4.88
CA LEU A 223 6.23 12.30 3.48
C LEU A 223 7.17 11.60 2.49
N LYS A 224 8.19 10.89 2.98
CA LYS A 224 9.10 10.09 2.14
C LYS A 224 8.57 8.67 1.90
N GLY A 225 7.78 8.15 2.84
CA GLY A 225 7.22 6.81 2.76
C GLY A 225 8.27 5.68 2.82
N THR A 226 7.81 4.45 2.66
CA THR A 226 8.69 3.27 2.60
C THR A 226 9.00 2.85 1.18
N LEU A 227 8.00 2.88 0.31
CA LEU A 227 8.15 2.58 -1.11
C LEU A 227 9.11 3.57 -1.78
N ASP A 228 9.94 3.09 -2.69
CA ASP A 228 10.76 3.97 -3.51
C ASP A 228 9.86 4.86 -4.38
N SER A 229 9.87 6.15 -4.09
CA SER A 229 8.98 7.12 -4.75
C SER A 229 9.27 7.28 -6.25
N TYR A 230 10.44 6.85 -6.73
CA TYR A 230 10.74 6.79 -8.16
C TYR A 230 9.81 5.83 -8.91
N VAL A 231 9.29 4.79 -8.24
CA VAL A 231 8.36 3.82 -8.84
C VAL A 231 7.17 4.53 -9.49
N LEU A 232 6.50 5.43 -8.77
CA LEU A 232 5.35 6.17 -9.31
C LEU A 232 5.74 7.08 -10.48
N SER A 233 6.90 7.74 -10.40
CA SER A 233 7.41 8.57 -11.48
C SER A 233 7.73 7.73 -12.73
N TRP A 234 8.41 6.60 -12.55
CA TRP A 234 8.74 5.69 -13.64
C TRP A 234 7.48 5.09 -14.28
N MET A 235 6.53 4.63 -13.47
CA MET A 235 5.27 4.09 -13.98
C MET A 235 4.49 5.14 -14.78
N SER A 236 4.46 6.40 -14.32
CA SER A 236 3.84 7.50 -15.06
C SER A 236 4.51 7.74 -16.43
N GLU A 237 5.85 7.72 -16.47
CA GLU A 237 6.60 7.85 -17.72
C GLU A 237 6.36 6.69 -18.68
N MET A 238 6.29 5.47 -18.17
CA MET A 238 6.04 4.28 -18.97
C MET A 238 4.61 4.25 -19.53
N GLU A 239 3.64 4.72 -18.76
CA GLU A 239 2.25 4.87 -19.22
C GLU A 239 2.15 5.89 -20.36
N ILE A 240 2.78 7.05 -20.23
CA ILE A 240 2.84 8.08 -21.28
C ILE A 240 3.51 7.53 -22.56
N LYS A 241 4.52 6.67 -22.41
CA LYS A 241 5.22 6.02 -23.52
C LYS A 241 4.46 4.84 -24.13
N GLY A 242 3.30 4.49 -23.60
CA GLY A 242 2.49 3.37 -24.07
C GLY A 242 3.12 2.00 -23.81
N LEU A 243 3.82 1.82 -22.68
CA LEU A 243 4.39 0.53 -22.29
C LEU A 243 3.28 -0.53 -22.19
N ASP A 244 3.49 -1.65 -22.87
CA ASP A 244 2.62 -2.82 -22.76
C ASP A 244 2.93 -3.59 -21.46
N TRP A 245 2.09 -3.38 -20.45
CA TRP A 245 2.23 -3.99 -19.12
C TRP A 245 1.97 -5.50 -19.10
N SER A 246 1.46 -6.09 -20.18
CA SER A 246 1.29 -7.54 -20.29
C SER A 246 2.61 -8.26 -20.56
N LYS A 247 3.58 -7.56 -21.15
CA LYS A 247 4.88 -8.10 -21.53
C LYS A 247 5.86 -8.13 -20.35
N SER A 248 6.99 -8.82 -20.54
CA SER A 248 8.10 -8.79 -19.59
C SER A 248 8.70 -7.39 -19.50
N LEU A 249 9.00 -6.96 -18.27
CA LEU A 249 9.68 -5.70 -17.97
C LEU A 249 11.22 -5.84 -18.02
N GLU A 250 11.73 -7.00 -18.46
CA GLU A 250 13.16 -7.29 -18.49
C GLU A 250 13.97 -6.22 -19.23
N ASN A 251 13.46 -5.78 -20.40
CA ASN A 251 14.13 -4.76 -21.20
C ASN A 251 14.08 -3.36 -20.57
N GLN A 252 13.23 -3.14 -19.56
CA GLN A 252 13.13 -1.88 -18.83
C GLN A 252 14.02 -1.84 -17.58
N PHE A 253 14.63 -2.96 -17.18
CA PHE A 253 15.36 -3.08 -15.92
C PHE A 253 16.47 -2.03 -15.77
N TRP A 254 17.36 -1.90 -16.75
CA TRP A 254 18.46 -0.94 -16.66
C TRP A 254 17.98 0.51 -16.72
N ASN A 255 16.97 0.79 -17.55
CA ASN A 255 16.35 2.11 -17.61
C ASN A 255 15.76 2.49 -16.23
N TYR A 256 15.01 1.57 -15.61
CA TYR A 256 14.50 1.75 -14.27
C TYR A 256 15.61 1.95 -13.23
N PHE A 257 16.63 1.11 -13.24
CA PHE A 257 17.73 1.14 -12.27
C PHE A 257 18.52 2.47 -12.34
N TYR A 258 18.95 2.88 -13.53
CA TYR A 258 19.68 4.15 -13.70
C TYR A 258 18.79 5.35 -13.35
N GLY A 259 17.53 5.34 -13.74
CA GLY A 259 16.57 6.37 -13.38
C GLY A 259 16.39 6.48 -11.87
N MET A 260 16.28 5.35 -11.17
CA MET A 260 16.18 5.29 -9.71
C MET A 260 17.42 5.88 -9.03
N VAL A 261 18.63 5.53 -9.47
CA VAL A 261 19.87 6.06 -8.89
C VAL A 261 19.97 7.58 -9.12
N LYS A 262 19.73 8.04 -10.34
CA LYS A 262 19.72 9.47 -10.67
C LYS A 262 18.67 10.23 -9.85
N TYR A 263 17.49 9.67 -9.69
CA TYR A 263 16.41 10.24 -8.91
C TYR A 263 16.79 10.37 -7.43
N LYS A 264 17.34 9.31 -6.83
CA LYS A 264 17.81 9.33 -5.43
C LYS A 264 18.91 10.39 -5.19
N LEU A 265 19.87 10.49 -6.10
CA LEU A 265 20.92 11.51 -6.01
C LEU A 265 20.35 12.92 -6.07
N LYS A 266 19.40 13.17 -7.00
CA LYS A 266 18.74 14.48 -7.14
C LYS A 266 17.93 14.87 -5.90
N HIS A 267 17.31 13.90 -5.25
CA HIS A 267 16.38 14.14 -4.14
C HIS A 267 16.96 13.80 -2.76
N LEU A 268 18.29 13.64 -2.67
CA LEU A 268 18.97 13.28 -1.44
C LEU A 268 18.67 14.24 -0.28
N PHE A 269 18.52 15.52 -0.59
CA PHE A 269 18.35 16.61 0.37
C PHE A 269 16.92 17.20 0.40
N THR A 270 15.96 16.60 -0.30
CA THR A 270 14.59 17.07 -0.24
C THR A 270 13.79 16.39 0.89
N ASN A 271 12.99 17.19 1.58
CA ASN A 271 12.01 16.70 2.56
C ASN A 271 10.58 16.67 2.00
N LYS A 272 10.42 16.96 0.70
CA LYS A 272 9.11 16.95 0.05
C LYS A 272 8.67 15.52 -0.26
N SER A 273 7.36 15.29 -0.22
CA SER A 273 6.77 14.03 -0.69
C SER A 273 7.01 13.85 -2.18
N GLU A 274 7.60 12.73 -2.54
CA GLU A 274 7.89 12.39 -3.93
C GLU A 274 6.76 11.58 -4.59
N GLY A 275 5.97 10.86 -3.83
CA GLY A 275 4.89 10.04 -4.41
C GLY A 275 3.96 9.41 -3.39
N VAL A 276 4.51 8.88 -2.30
CA VAL A 276 3.77 8.19 -1.24
C VAL A 276 4.00 8.86 0.12
N MET A 277 3.16 8.54 1.09
CA MET A 277 3.35 8.94 2.48
C MET A 277 3.04 7.75 3.39
N THR A 278 3.78 7.63 4.50
CA THR A 278 3.51 6.66 5.56
C THR A 278 2.94 7.39 6.78
N ILE A 279 1.84 6.91 7.30
CA ILE A 279 1.16 7.45 8.47
C ILE A 279 1.27 6.45 9.61
N ILE A 280 1.60 6.95 10.80
CA ILE A 280 1.59 6.20 12.05
C ILE A 280 0.55 6.83 12.96
N ALA A 281 -0.38 6.02 13.44
CA ALA A 281 -1.44 6.46 14.31
C ALA A 281 -1.61 5.49 15.48
N LYS A 282 -2.19 5.99 16.55
CA LYS A 282 -2.60 5.20 17.73
C LYS A 282 -4.11 5.26 17.92
N LYS A 283 -4.64 4.27 18.60
CA LYS A 283 -6.04 4.26 19.02
C LYS A 283 -6.30 5.44 19.95
N LEU A 284 -7.34 6.23 19.67
CA LEU A 284 -7.86 7.24 20.59
C LEU A 284 -8.45 6.58 21.82
N GLU A 285 -8.07 7.03 23.01
CA GLU A 285 -8.78 6.73 24.25
C GLU A 285 -10.10 7.50 24.24
N MET A 286 -11.20 6.78 24.33
CA MET A 286 -12.54 7.36 24.47
C MET A 286 -12.90 7.43 25.95
#